data_e1e56768d07f43c19b6995a1bf78f2aa
#
_entry.id   e1e56768d07f43c19b6995a1bf78f2aa
#
_cell.length_a   1.000
_cell.length_b   1.000
_cell.length_c   1.000
_cell.angle_alpha   90.00
_cell.angle_beta   90.00
_cell.angle_gamma   90.00
#
_symmetry.space_group_name_H-M   'P 1'
#
loop_
_entity.id
_entity.type
_entity.pdbx_description
1 polymer ?
#
loop_
_entity_poly.entity_id
_entity_poly.type
_entity_poly.pdbx_seq_one_letter_code
_entity_poly.pdbx_strand_id
1 'polypeptide(L)'
;MSLPACRIVLLGLLAPTLGSAQSTPAPSPAADSGFAAMKARGAVVMGVGQDASEHGFDDLPDGGRIVYRMLDPADTAGATTIRRHLRSIGDSFAVGVFGGPAEVHGIEVPGTAEMARRRGGIRYAAHDVPSGAELRISSADSSAIAAIHAFLAFQRMDHRAAGHDRMHHP
;
A
#
# COMPACT_ATOMS: atom_id res chain seq x y z
N MET A 1 73.97 -33.12 -12.79
CA MET A 1 73.00 -34.01 -12.09
C MET A 1 71.86 -33.13 -11.63
N SER A 2 70.77 -33.08 -12.42
CA SER A 2 69.61 -32.22 -12.16
C SER A 2 68.43 -33.08 -11.73
N LEU A 3 67.86 -32.79 -10.57
CA LEU A 3 66.64 -33.44 -10.07
C LEU A 3 65.40 -32.75 -10.60
N PRO A 4 64.37 -33.47 -11.01
CA PRO A 4 63.13 -32.87 -11.46
C PRO A 4 62.16 -32.46 -10.30
N ALA A 5 61.60 -31.28 -10.37
CA ALA A 5 60.61 -30.77 -9.41
C ALA A 5 59.24 -31.43 -9.64
N CYS A 6 58.73 -32.07 -8.57
CA CYS A 6 57.40 -32.66 -8.53
C CYS A 6 56.36 -31.55 -8.32
N ARG A 7 55.48 -31.31 -9.32
CA ARG A 7 54.31 -30.39 -9.20
C ARG A 7 53.11 -31.15 -8.64
N ILE A 8 52.74 -30.81 -7.42
CA ILE A 8 51.52 -31.29 -6.80
C ILE A 8 50.37 -30.41 -7.33
N VAL A 9 49.46 -31.01 -8.10
CA VAL A 9 48.20 -30.36 -8.53
C VAL A 9 47.17 -30.61 -7.45
N LEU A 10 46.79 -29.54 -6.74
CA LEU A 10 45.73 -29.59 -5.75
C LEU A 10 44.38 -29.42 -6.48
N LEU A 11 43.61 -30.50 -6.57
CA LEU A 11 42.27 -30.51 -7.14
C LEU A 11 41.28 -30.01 -6.07
N GLY A 12 40.83 -28.74 -6.18
CA GLY A 12 39.81 -28.15 -5.29
C GLY A 12 38.43 -28.70 -5.64
N LEU A 13 37.82 -29.47 -4.75
CA LEU A 13 36.41 -29.83 -4.82
C LEU A 13 35.56 -28.59 -4.48
N LEU A 14 34.87 -28.00 -5.47
CA LEU A 14 33.78 -27.07 -5.21
C LEU A 14 32.53 -27.89 -4.83
N ALA A 15 32.11 -27.79 -3.58
CA ALA A 15 30.80 -28.29 -3.14
C ALA A 15 29.71 -27.27 -3.54
N PRO A 16 28.61 -27.72 -4.16
CA PRO A 16 27.49 -26.83 -4.41
C PRO A 16 26.76 -26.50 -3.10
N THR A 17 26.72 -25.22 -2.74
CA THR A 17 25.86 -24.74 -1.65
C THR A 17 24.40 -24.77 -2.12
N LEU A 18 23.64 -25.73 -1.61
CA LEU A 18 22.17 -25.75 -1.74
C LEU A 18 21.59 -24.54 -0.99
N GLY A 19 21.23 -23.51 -1.74
CA GLY A 19 20.48 -22.37 -1.22
C GLY A 19 19.11 -22.84 -0.72
N SER A 20 18.90 -22.80 0.60
CA SER A 20 17.59 -23.04 1.21
C SER A 20 16.63 -21.93 0.75
N ALA A 21 15.71 -22.24 -0.15
CA ALA A 21 14.58 -21.37 -0.45
C ALA A 21 13.75 -21.23 0.82
N GLN A 22 13.77 -20.04 1.44
CA GLN A 22 12.90 -19.71 2.57
C GLN A 22 11.48 -19.55 2.03
N SER A 23 10.65 -20.57 2.24
CA SER A 23 9.22 -20.50 1.96
C SER A 23 8.59 -19.47 2.90
N THR A 24 7.98 -18.44 2.34
CA THR A 24 7.16 -17.47 3.10
C THR A 24 6.05 -18.26 3.79
N PRO A 25 5.88 -18.19 5.13
CA PRO A 25 4.82 -18.92 5.81
C PRO A 25 3.45 -18.46 5.30
N ALA A 26 2.53 -19.40 5.09
CA ALA A 26 1.15 -19.10 4.75
C ALA A 26 0.49 -18.29 5.88
N PRO A 27 -0.41 -17.32 5.56
CA PRO A 27 -1.11 -16.55 6.57
C PRO A 27 -1.91 -17.48 7.51
N SER A 28 -2.00 -17.07 8.79
CA SER A 28 -2.75 -17.86 9.78
C SER A 28 -4.26 -17.67 9.59
N PRO A 29 -5.11 -18.65 9.97
CA PRO A 29 -6.58 -18.53 9.90
C PRO A 29 -7.13 -17.29 10.62
N ALA A 30 -6.50 -16.84 11.71
CA ALA A 30 -6.87 -15.63 12.43
C ALA A 30 -6.56 -14.35 11.61
N ALA A 31 -5.42 -14.32 10.89
CA ALA A 31 -5.09 -13.22 10.00
C ALA A 31 -6.03 -13.14 8.79
N ASP A 32 -6.52 -14.27 8.30
CA ASP A 32 -7.48 -14.32 7.20
C ASP A 32 -8.88 -13.87 7.63
N SER A 33 -9.33 -14.23 8.84
CA SER A 33 -10.60 -13.75 9.39
C SER A 33 -10.59 -12.24 9.66
N GLY A 34 -9.47 -11.69 10.15
CA GLY A 34 -9.27 -10.25 10.34
C GLY A 34 -9.33 -9.48 9.02
N PHE A 35 -8.66 -9.98 8.00
CA PHE A 35 -8.69 -9.41 6.66
C PHE A 35 -10.09 -9.45 6.03
N ALA A 36 -10.81 -10.57 6.17
CA ALA A 36 -12.20 -10.69 5.68
C ALA A 36 -13.14 -9.67 6.37
N ALA A 37 -12.99 -9.49 7.69
CA ALA A 37 -13.77 -8.52 8.44
C ALA A 37 -13.45 -7.06 8.02
N MET A 38 -12.17 -6.73 7.79
CA MET A 38 -11.76 -5.42 7.28
C MET A 38 -12.36 -5.17 5.89
N LYS A 39 -12.29 -6.12 4.95
CA LYS A 39 -12.93 -6.01 3.62
C LYS A 39 -14.43 -5.76 3.70
N ALA A 40 -15.13 -6.46 4.60
CA ALA A 40 -16.56 -6.28 4.78
C ALA A 40 -16.91 -4.87 5.27
N ARG A 41 -16.17 -4.34 6.25
CA ARG A 41 -16.33 -2.94 6.70
C ARG A 41 -15.99 -1.94 5.59
N GLY A 42 -14.90 -2.18 4.87
CA GLY A 42 -14.47 -1.35 3.74
C GLY A 42 -15.53 -1.27 2.64
N ALA A 43 -16.18 -2.39 2.30
CA ALA A 43 -17.27 -2.42 1.32
C ALA A 43 -18.47 -1.56 1.76
N VAL A 44 -18.81 -1.53 3.05
CA VAL A 44 -19.87 -0.67 3.59
C VAL A 44 -19.48 0.80 3.53
N VAL A 45 -18.28 1.15 3.98
CA VAL A 45 -17.79 2.54 4.06
C VAL A 45 -17.59 3.13 2.66
N MET A 46 -17.03 2.39 1.74
CA MET A 46 -16.71 2.85 0.38
C MET A 46 -17.90 2.68 -0.59
N GLY A 47 -18.76 1.69 -0.35
CA GLY A 47 -19.85 1.32 -1.28
C GLY A 47 -19.40 0.44 -2.46
N VAL A 48 -18.14 -0.02 -2.46
CA VAL A 48 -17.55 -0.95 -3.44
C VAL A 48 -16.65 -1.93 -2.69
N GLY A 49 -16.77 -3.22 -3.01
CA GLY A 49 -15.94 -4.26 -2.38
C GLY A 49 -14.53 -4.30 -2.95
N GLN A 50 -13.56 -4.62 -2.09
CA GLN A 50 -12.14 -4.73 -2.48
C GLN A 50 -11.92 -5.86 -3.51
N ASP A 51 -12.76 -6.87 -3.57
CA ASP A 51 -12.67 -7.94 -4.56
C ASP A 51 -13.12 -7.50 -5.97
N ALA A 52 -13.83 -6.38 -6.08
CA ALA A 52 -14.27 -5.77 -7.34
C ALA A 52 -13.42 -4.56 -7.73
N SER A 53 -12.48 -4.14 -6.90
CA SER A 53 -11.67 -2.93 -7.10
C SER A 53 -10.20 -3.15 -6.74
N GLU A 54 -9.33 -2.42 -7.43
CA GLU A 54 -7.90 -2.32 -7.12
C GLU A 54 -7.66 -1.16 -6.16
N HIS A 55 -6.81 -1.38 -5.15
CA HIS A 55 -6.41 -0.38 -4.17
C HIS A 55 -4.90 -0.18 -4.24
N GLY A 56 -4.46 1.05 -4.50
CA GLY A 56 -3.05 1.46 -4.53
C GLY A 56 -2.78 2.54 -3.49
N PHE A 57 -1.61 2.47 -2.85
CA PHE A 57 -1.16 3.43 -1.84
C PHE A 57 0.34 3.68 -2.06
N ASP A 58 0.70 4.82 -2.61
CA ASP A 58 2.08 5.12 -3.00
C ASP A 58 2.66 6.27 -2.18
N ASP A 59 3.88 6.07 -1.68
CA ASP A 59 4.67 7.14 -1.11
C ASP A 59 5.26 8.01 -2.23
N LEU A 60 5.22 9.33 -2.05
CA LEU A 60 5.84 10.30 -2.94
C LEU A 60 6.74 11.23 -2.12
N PRO A 61 7.76 11.87 -2.73
CA PRO A 61 8.73 12.67 -1.98
C PRO A 61 8.12 13.81 -1.16
N ASP A 62 6.95 14.32 -1.55
CA ASP A 62 6.21 15.39 -0.89
C ASP A 62 4.89 14.92 -0.26
N GLY A 63 4.73 13.60 0.00
CA GLY A 63 3.55 13.01 0.60
C GLY A 63 3.18 11.67 0.00
N GLY A 64 2.05 11.56 -0.72
CA GLY A 64 1.66 10.31 -1.35
C GLY A 64 0.35 10.38 -2.11
N ARG A 65 -0.15 9.21 -2.51
CA ARG A 65 -1.45 9.09 -3.17
C ARG A 65 -2.18 7.80 -2.82
N ILE A 66 -3.48 7.86 -2.85
CA ILE A 66 -4.40 6.72 -2.79
C ILE A 66 -5.05 6.61 -4.17
N VAL A 67 -5.06 5.42 -4.76
CA VAL A 67 -5.70 5.17 -6.05
C VAL A 67 -6.65 3.99 -5.92
N TYR A 68 -7.92 4.20 -6.28
CA TYR A 68 -8.91 3.13 -6.36
C TYR A 68 -9.48 3.05 -7.78
N ARG A 69 -9.56 1.83 -8.31
CA ARG A 69 -10.13 1.55 -9.65
C ARG A 69 -11.00 0.32 -9.62
N MET A 70 -12.08 0.33 -10.39
CA MET A 70 -12.83 -0.89 -10.67
C MET A 70 -11.96 -1.83 -11.50
N LEU A 71 -11.99 -3.14 -11.20
CA LEU A 71 -11.34 -4.19 -11.99
C LEU A 71 -12.05 -4.38 -13.33
N ASP A 72 -13.39 -4.24 -13.35
CA ASP A 72 -14.15 -4.19 -14.60
C ASP A 72 -14.27 -2.73 -15.07
N PRO A 73 -13.63 -2.36 -16.19
CA PRO A 73 -13.73 -1.00 -16.73
C PRO A 73 -15.13 -0.63 -17.24
N ALA A 74 -16.03 -1.58 -17.43
CA ALA A 74 -17.42 -1.36 -17.82
C ALA A 74 -18.30 -1.00 -16.60
N ASP A 75 -17.85 -1.24 -15.37
CA ASP A 75 -18.59 -0.83 -14.16
C ASP A 75 -18.45 0.67 -13.88
N THR A 76 -19.20 1.45 -14.65
CA THR A 76 -19.24 2.92 -14.51
C THR A 76 -19.92 3.38 -13.22
N ALA A 77 -20.82 2.57 -12.65
CA ALA A 77 -21.51 2.86 -11.40
C ALA A 77 -20.54 2.73 -10.21
N GLY A 78 -19.75 1.64 -10.17
CA GLY A 78 -18.68 1.46 -9.19
C GLY A 78 -17.62 2.56 -9.30
N ALA A 79 -17.17 2.90 -10.51
CA ALA A 79 -16.23 4.00 -10.74
C ALA A 79 -16.76 5.34 -10.22
N THR A 80 -18.06 5.63 -10.42
CA THR A 80 -18.72 6.84 -9.90
C THR A 80 -18.75 6.84 -8.37
N THR A 81 -19.00 5.68 -7.75
CA THR A 81 -19.00 5.51 -6.30
C THR A 81 -17.61 5.76 -5.72
N ILE A 82 -16.55 5.20 -6.32
CA ILE A 82 -15.15 5.45 -5.95
C ILE A 82 -14.82 6.95 -6.03
N ARG A 83 -15.16 7.63 -7.13
CA ARG A 83 -14.91 9.07 -7.31
C ARG A 83 -15.54 9.91 -6.21
N ARG A 84 -16.80 9.63 -5.88
CA ARG A 84 -17.51 10.31 -4.79
C ARG A 84 -16.84 10.05 -3.44
N HIS A 85 -16.48 8.79 -3.18
CA HIS A 85 -15.84 8.39 -1.93
C HIS A 85 -14.49 9.08 -1.74
N LEU A 86 -13.58 9.07 -2.73
CA LEU A 86 -12.27 9.71 -2.61
C LEU A 86 -12.35 11.24 -2.43
N ARG A 87 -13.34 11.91 -3.04
CA ARG A 87 -13.60 13.32 -2.74
C ARG A 87 -14.03 13.50 -1.29
N SER A 88 -14.99 12.71 -0.83
CA SER A 88 -15.52 12.81 0.54
C SER A 88 -14.44 12.56 1.60
N ILE A 89 -13.57 11.56 1.41
CA ILE A 89 -12.47 11.34 2.37
C ILE A 89 -11.43 12.45 2.31
N GLY A 90 -11.14 13.00 1.13
CA GLY A 90 -10.26 14.15 0.97
C GLY A 90 -10.76 15.37 1.74
N ASP A 91 -12.07 15.68 1.65
CA ASP A 91 -12.71 16.75 2.39
C ASP A 91 -12.66 16.51 3.92
N SER A 92 -12.93 15.28 4.36
CA SER A 92 -12.84 14.90 5.78
C SER A 92 -11.42 15.03 6.32
N PHE A 93 -10.43 14.56 5.57
CA PHE A 93 -9.02 14.62 5.96
C PHE A 93 -8.52 16.07 6.02
N ALA A 94 -9.00 16.94 5.12
CA ALA A 94 -8.64 18.37 5.11
C ALA A 94 -9.04 19.09 6.40
N VAL A 95 -10.11 18.63 7.06
CA VAL A 95 -10.53 19.15 8.37
C VAL A 95 -10.02 18.32 9.56
N GLY A 96 -9.17 17.31 9.31
CA GLY A 96 -8.55 16.49 10.34
C GLY A 96 -9.42 15.33 10.83
N VAL A 97 -10.44 14.92 10.09
CA VAL A 97 -11.35 13.83 10.46
C VAL A 97 -10.95 12.55 9.72
N PHE A 98 -10.52 11.53 10.48
CA PHE A 98 -10.05 10.23 9.99
C PHE A 98 -10.93 9.06 10.48
N GLY A 99 -12.22 9.32 10.71
CA GLY A 99 -13.17 8.30 11.19
C GLY A 99 -13.36 7.15 10.21
N GLY A 100 -13.40 7.42 8.89
CA GLY A 100 -13.56 6.38 7.86
C GLY A 100 -12.47 5.30 7.92
N PRO A 101 -11.17 5.64 7.86
CA PRO A 101 -10.10 4.68 8.08
C PRO A 101 -10.21 3.93 9.42
N ALA A 102 -10.50 4.62 10.52
CA ALA A 102 -10.64 3.98 11.83
C ALA A 102 -11.80 2.96 11.84
N GLU A 103 -12.92 3.24 11.19
CA GLU A 103 -14.05 2.33 11.05
C GLU A 103 -13.68 1.09 10.22
N VAL A 104 -13.00 1.27 9.08
CA VAL A 104 -12.58 0.17 8.22
C VAL A 104 -11.62 -0.77 8.95
N HIS A 105 -10.61 -0.22 9.63
CA HIS A 105 -9.54 -1.00 10.25
C HIS A 105 -9.86 -1.42 11.70
N GLY A 106 -10.84 -0.80 12.36
CA GLY A 106 -11.21 -1.06 13.75
C GLY A 106 -10.20 -0.55 14.78
N ILE A 107 -9.28 0.31 14.35
CA ILE A 107 -8.24 0.93 15.19
C ILE A 107 -8.00 2.37 14.75
N GLU A 108 -7.34 3.17 15.59
CA GLU A 108 -6.73 4.42 15.15
C GLU A 108 -5.56 4.10 14.21
N VAL A 109 -5.66 4.56 12.95
CA VAL A 109 -4.68 4.22 11.92
C VAL A 109 -3.39 5.02 12.13
N PRO A 110 -2.20 4.39 12.06
CA PRO A 110 -0.93 5.09 12.19
C PRO A 110 -0.83 6.34 11.30
N GLY A 111 -0.25 7.41 11.80
CA GLY A 111 -0.07 8.69 11.11
C GLY A 111 -1.27 9.64 11.18
N THR A 112 -2.51 9.16 11.36
CA THR A 112 -3.71 10.01 11.28
C THR A 112 -3.77 11.09 12.36
N ALA A 113 -3.34 10.81 13.60
CA ALA A 113 -3.27 11.81 14.67
C ALA A 113 -2.32 12.97 14.32
N GLU A 114 -1.15 12.68 13.74
CA GLU A 114 -0.20 13.71 13.30
C GLU A 114 -0.72 14.48 12.09
N MET A 115 -1.31 13.79 11.10
CA MET A 115 -1.95 14.43 9.95
C MET A 115 -3.07 15.38 10.40
N ALA A 116 -3.89 15.01 11.40
CA ALA A 116 -4.94 15.85 11.97
C ALA A 116 -4.35 17.11 12.64
N ARG A 117 -3.27 16.97 13.41
CA ARG A 117 -2.59 18.12 14.04
C ARG A 117 -2.00 19.10 13.01
N ARG A 118 -1.50 18.58 11.88
CA ARG A 118 -0.84 19.35 10.81
C ARG A 118 -1.73 19.66 9.62
N ARG A 119 -3.05 19.47 9.74
CA ARG A 119 -4.01 19.59 8.63
C ARG A 119 -3.88 20.88 7.82
N GLY A 120 -3.53 22.01 8.45
CA GLY A 120 -3.35 23.28 7.76
C GLY A 120 -2.15 23.34 6.80
N GLY A 121 -1.20 22.39 6.92
CA GLY A 121 -0.02 22.25 6.04
C GLY A 121 -0.13 21.09 5.06
N ILE A 122 -1.25 20.35 5.05
CA ILE A 122 -1.47 19.22 4.14
C ILE A 122 -2.53 19.58 3.10
N ARG A 123 -2.27 19.28 1.85
CA ARG A 123 -3.21 19.44 0.73
C ARG A 123 -3.75 18.09 0.30
N TYR A 124 -5.05 18.04 0.01
CA TYR A 124 -5.75 16.88 -0.51
C TYR A 124 -6.41 17.27 -1.83
N ALA A 125 -6.16 16.52 -2.90
CA ALA A 125 -6.72 16.78 -4.22
C ALA A 125 -7.19 15.47 -4.85
N ALA A 126 -8.50 15.35 -5.06
CA ALA A 126 -9.07 14.20 -5.72
C ALA A 126 -9.16 14.44 -7.23
N HIS A 127 -8.70 13.47 -8.01
CA HIS A 127 -8.70 13.48 -9.48
C HIS A 127 -9.37 12.22 -10.00
N ASP A 128 -10.19 12.36 -11.04
CA ASP A 128 -10.74 11.21 -11.74
C ASP A 128 -9.65 10.55 -12.59
N VAL A 129 -9.57 9.21 -12.52
CA VAL A 129 -8.73 8.38 -13.38
C VAL A 129 -9.61 7.37 -14.12
N PRO A 130 -9.09 6.68 -15.16
CA PRO A 130 -9.84 5.58 -15.79
C PRO A 130 -10.35 4.59 -14.74
N SER A 131 -11.64 4.25 -14.81
CA SER A 131 -12.35 3.32 -13.93
C SER A 131 -12.35 3.67 -12.43
N GLY A 132 -11.98 4.91 -12.03
CA GLY A 132 -11.90 5.25 -10.62
C GLY A 132 -11.45 6.67 -10.32
N ALA A 133 -10.70 6.84 -9.23
CA ALA A 133 -10.12 8.12 -8.81
C ALA A 133 -8.78 7.94 -8.07
N GLU A 134 -8.04 9.05 -8.00
CA GLU A 134 -6.84 9.24 -7.18
C GLU A 134 -7.10 10.34 -6.15
N LEU A 135 -6.64 10.16 -4.92
CA LEU A 135 -6.50 11.22 -3.92
C LEU A 135 -5.01 11.50 -3.72
N ARG A 136 -4.54 12.64 -4.21
CA ARG A 136 -3.19 13.16 -3.99
C ARG A 136 -3.14 13.84 -2.61
N ILE A 137 -2.11 13.49 -1.82
CA ILE A 137 -1.85 14.06 -0.49
C ILE A 137 -0.46 14.68 -0.53
N SER A 138 -0.31 15.95 -0.19
CA SER A 138 0.99 16.63 -0.28
C SER A 138 1.21 17.65 0.83
N SER A 139 2.47 17.84 1.22
CA SER A 139 2.91 18.82 2.22
C SER A 139 4.34 19.29 1.92
N ALA A 140 4.69 20.47 2.42
CA ALA A 140 6.08 20.94 2.51
C ALA A 140 6.71 20.63 3.89
N ASP A 141 5.92 20.17 4.87
CA ASP A 141 6.37 19.83 6.22
C ASP A 141 6.83 18.38 6.28
N SER A 142 8.10 18.16 6.59
CA SER A 142 8.71 16.82 6.67
C SER A 142 8.03 15.90 7.69
N SER A 143 7.52 16.45 8.81
CA SER A 143 6.78 15.66 9.80
C SER A 143 5.39 15.27 9.30
N ALA A 144 4.73 16.12 8.53
CA ALA A 144 3.48 15.77 7.86
C ALA A 144 3.72 14.70 6.79
N ILE A 145 4.79 14.81 6.00
CA ILE A 145 5.18 13.80 4.99
C ILE A 145 5.43 12.45 5.66
N ALA A 146 6.19 12.41 6.76
CA ALA A 146 6.44 11.18 7.51
C ALA A 146 5.14 10.54 8.04
N ALA A 147 4.18 11.36 8.51
CA ALA A 147 2.88 10.88 8.96
C ALA A 147 2.03 10.32 7.80
N ILE A 148 2.05 10.96 6.62
CA ILE A 148 1.40 10.48 5.41
C ILE A 148 1.99 9.12 5.00
N HIS A 149 3.33 8.98 5.01
CA HIS A 149 4.00 7.70 4.68
C HIS A 149 3.62 6.60 5.68
N ALA A 150 3.57 6.90 7.00
CA ALA A 150 3.13 5.93 8.01
C ALA A 150 1.69 5.47 7.76
N PHE A 151 0.79 6.40 7.42
CA PHE A 151 -0.59 6.10 7.05
C PHE A 151 -0.66 5.20 5.81
N LEU A 152 0.02 5.54 4.73
CA LEU A 152 0.00 4.78 3.48
C LEU A 152 0.67 3.40 3.63
N ALA A 153 1.74 3.28 4.41
CA ALA A 153 2.40 2.01 4.70
C ALA A 153 1.45 1.05 5.45
N PHE A 154 0.71 1.57 6.43
CA PHE A 154 -0.31 0.79 7.13
C PHE A 154 -1.42 0.33 6.17
N GLN A 155 -1.93 1.23 5.32
CA GLN A 155 -2.96 0.90 4.32
C GLN A 155 -2.49 -0.21 3.38
N ARG A 156 -1.27 -0.13 2.85
CA ARG A 156 -0.69 -1.19 1.99
C ARG A 156 -0.67 -2.54 2.70
N MET A 157 -0.23 -2.56 3.94
CA MET A 157 -0.12 -3.79 4.73
C MET A 157 -1.49 -4.42 5.00
N ASP A 158 -2.43 -3.63 5.51
CA ASP A 158 -3.73 -4.14 5.97
C ASP A 158 -4.66 -4.52 4.81
N HIS A 159 -4.62 -3.75 3.69
CA HIS A 159 -5.32 -4.10 2.46
C HIS A 159 -4.64 -5.18 1.63
N ARG A 160 -3.45 -5.66 2.04
CA ARG A 160 -2.60 -6.57 1.24
C ARG A 160 -2.38 -6.04 -0.18
N ALA A 161 -2.31 -4.72 -0.31
CA ALA A 161 -2.21 -4.01 -1.58
C ALA A 161 -0.75 -3.92 -2.03
N ALA A 162 -0.50 -4.04 -3.35
CA ALA A 162 0.79 -3.70 -3.94
C ALA A 162 0.94 -2.17 -4.04
N GLY A 163 2.16 -1.64 -3.87
CA GLY A 163 2.45 -0.28 -4.32
C GLY A 163 2.44 -0.23 -5.85
N HIS A 164 1.95 0.89 -6.43
CA HIS A 164 1.78 1.04 -7.89
C HIS A 164 3.08 0.89 -8.68
N ASP A 165 4.24 1.21 -8.07
CA ASP A 165 5.54 1.15 -8.73
C ASP A 165 5.98 -0.29 -9.13
N ARG A 166 5.31 -1.33 -8.65
CA ARG A 166 5.61 -2.72 -9.02
C ARG A 166 4.82 -3.22 -10.24
N MET A 167 3.83 -2.47 -10.71
CA MET A 167 2.96 -2.90 -11.82
C MET A 167 3.41 -2.39 -13.20
N HIS A 168 4.50 -1.61 -13.28
CA HIS A 168 5.01 -1.01 -14.52
C HIS A 168 6.39 -1.51 -14.93
N HIS A 169 6.85 -2.68 -14.46
CA HIS A 169 8.00 -3.34 -15.07
C HIS A 169 7.52 -4.45 -16.01
N PRO A 170 7.80 -4.31 -17.33
CA PRO A 170 7.55 -5.34 -18.33
C PRO A 170 8.43 -6.57 -18.13
#